data_93acc121d3689b94d2716d7f9dbfc4eb
#
_entry.id   93acc121d3689b94d2716d7f9dbfc4eb
#
_cell.length_a   1.000
_cell.length_b   1.000
_cell.length_c   1.000
_cell.angle_alpha   90.00
_cell.angle_beta   90.00
_cell.angle_gamma   90.00
#
_symmetry.space_group_name_H-M   'P 1'
#
loop_
_entity.id
_entity.type
_entity.pdbx_description
1 polymer ?
#
loop_
_entity_poly.entity_id
_entity_poly.type
_entity_poly.pdbx_seq_one_letter_code
_entity_poly.pdbx_strand_id
1 'polypeptide(L)'
;MTTAVPDSIEQDRRSRTLRGHWIDDWRPEDPIFWEQRGSRIARRNLIFSIFSEHIGFSIWTMWSVLVLFLGPQYGIDPAGKFLLTAVPALVGSVLRIPYTLAVARFGGRNWTIISASLLLIPSLFGAFLIRPGVSYSTLLLIAALAGVGGGNFASSMANINAFYPDRLKGWALGINAGGGNLGVAAVQLVGLFVLAVLGAGSPGIVAGIYLPAIVLAALGSAMFMDNLSQARNEKRAMRDVTREPHTWIMSLLYIGTFGSFIGFGFAFGQVLQVQFADTFNTPVKAAYLTFLGPLLGSLIRPVGGVLADRLGGARVTFVNFVAMAAGASIVLLASQQRSLPLYLVGFIALFVFSGIGNGSTYKMIPAIFRARCGVRSTAGGADDPHDRAAEHEARRLSGALIGVAGAIGAFGGVLVNLAFRQSFLAYQTADAAYIAFIAFYAICFAITWFVYLRPSPGRLEGV
;
A
#
# COMPACT_ATOMS: atom_id res chain seq x y z
N MET A 1 -22.91 -43.37 36.30
CA MET A 1 -23.39 -42.04 35.88
C MET A 1 -22.46 -41.53 34.81
N THR A 2 -22.81 -41.74 33.55
CA THR A 2 -22.06 -41.27 32.38
C THR A 2 -22.51 -39.83 32.14
N THR A 3 -21.62 -38.88 32.41
CA THR A 3 -21.85 -37.46 32.12
C THR A 3 -21.86 -37.28 30.61
N ALA A 4 -23.03 -37.06 30.03
CA ALA A 4 -23.18 -36.68 28.63
C ALA A 4 -22.44 -35.35 28.42
N VAL A 5 -21.48 -35.34 27.52
CA VAL A 5 -20.83 -34.12 27.03
C VAL A 5 -21.91 -33.30 26.32
N PRO A 6 -22.05 -31.99 26.59
CA PRO A 6 -23.10 -31.18 25.94
C PRO A 6 -22.97 -31.23 24.43
N ASP A 7 -24.08 -31.44 23.72
CA ASP A 7 -24.20 -31.49 22.26
C ASP A 7 -23.53 -30.30 21.53
N SER A 8 -23.39 -29.18 22.22
CA SER A 8 -22.69 -27.98 21.72
C SER A 8 -21.20 -28.19 21.45
N ILE A 9 -20.52 -29.07 22.25
CA ILE A 9 -19.09 -29.37 22.08
C ILE A 9 -18.88 -30.36 20.94
N GLU A 10 -19.81 -31.22 20.69
CA GLU A 10 -19.77 -32.22 19.62
C GLU A 10 -20.18 -31.62 18.27
N GLN A 11 -21.11 -30.67 18.25
CA GLN A 11 -21.40 -29.82 17.09
C GLN A 11 -20.24 -28.90 16.71
N ASP A 12 -19.49 -28.38 17.68
CA ASP A 12 -18.31 -27.54 17.41
C ASP A 12 -17.13 -28.34 16.84
N ARG A 13 -17.05 -29.66 17.12
CA ARG A 13 -16.10 -30.58 16.46
C ARG A 13 -16.51 -30.92 15.02
N ARG A 14 -17.79 -30.99 14.69
CA ARG A 14 -18.29 -31.24 13.33
C ARG A 14 -18.20 -30.04 12.40
N SER A 15 -18.10 -28.82 12.92
CA SER A 15 -17.89 -27.59 12.11
C SER A 15 -16.47 -27.42 11.57
N ARG A 16 -15.51 -28.28 11.94
CA ARG A 16 -14.26 -28.47 11.23
C ARG A 16 -14.53 -29.36 10.02
N THR A 17 -15.08 -28.77 8.97
CA THR A 17 -15.23 -29.49 7.71
C THR A 17 -13.91 -30.07 7.26
N LEU A 18 -13.92 -31.31 6.83
CA LEU A 18 -12.81 -32.14 6.36
C LEU A 18 -12.10 -31.63 5.08
N ARG A 19 -12.32 -30.38 4.69
CA ARG A 19 -11.61 -29.68 3.60
C ARG A 19 -10.67 -28.62 4.17
N GLY A 20 -9.61 -29.07 4.84
CA GLY A 20 -8.47 -28.34 5.38
C GLY A 20 -8.49 -26.80 5.31
N HIS A 21 -8.61 -26.14 6.47
CA HIS A 21 -8.52 -24.70 6.67
C HIS A 21 -9.69 -23.84 6.15
N TRP A 22 -10.84 -24.40 5.77
CA TRP A 22 -12.04 -23.64 5.49
C TRP A 22 -12.91 -23.49 6.74
N ILE A 23 -13.39 -22.25 7.00
CA ILE A 23 -14.31 -21.93 8.10
C ILE A 23 -15.63 -21.54 7.46
N ASP A 24 -16.68 -22.33 7.71
CA ASP A 24 -18.01 -22.13 7.16
C ASP A 24 -18.88 -21.21 8.03
N ASP A 25 -18.72 -21.27 9.36
CA ASP A 25 -19.42 -20.41 10.32
C ASP A 25 -18.45 -19.41 10.94
N TRP A 26 -18.52 -18.15 10.47
CA TRP A 26 -17.70 -17.05 10.95
C TRP A 26 -18.60 -15.89 11.39
N ARG A 27 -18.64 -15.63 12.71
CA ARG A 27 -19.51 -14.63 13.34
C ARG A 27 -18.70 -13.60 14.14
N PRO A 28 -17.93 -12.71 13.49
CA PRO A 28 -17.02 -11.80 14.19
C PRO A 28 -17.76 -10.77 15.06
N GLU A 29 -19.01 -10.44 14.74
CA GLU A 29 -19.84 -9.50 15.50
C GLU A 29 -20.46 -10.10 16.77
N ASP A 30 -20.50 -11.44 16.90
CA ASP A 30 -20.93 -12.14 18.12
C ASP A 30 -19.83 -12.02 19.18
N PRO A 31 -20.07 -11.33 20.32
CA PRO A 31 -19.05 -11.11 21.35
C PRO A 31 -18.53 -12.43 21.95
N ILE A 32 -19.42 -13.41 22.16
CA ILE A 32 -19.06 -14.70 22.77
C ILE A 32 -18.17 -15.50 21.81
N PHE A 33 -18.58 -15.60 20.55
CA PHE A 33 -17.75 -16.24 19.52
C PHE A 33 -16.39 -15.56 19.37
N TRP A 34 -16.38 -14.22 19.39
CA TRP A 34 -15.15 -13.45 19.23
C TRP A 34 -14.17 -13.69 20.37
N GLU A 35 -14.62 -13.63 21.62
CA GLU A 35 -13.77 -13.83 22.79
C GLU A 35 -13.23 -15.25 22.90
N GLN A 36 -14.07 -16.25 22.66
CA GLN A 36 -13.69 -17.65 22.82
C GLN A 36 -12.79 -18.17 21.70
N ARG A 37 -13.03 -17.76 20.45
CA ARG A 37 -12.38 -18.36 19.28
C ARG A 37 -11.99 -17.35 18.20
N GLY A 38 -12.87 -16.42 17.84
CA GLY A 38 -12.73 -15.54 16.69
C GLY A 38 -11.44 -14.71 16.72
N SER A 39 -11.15 -14.07 17.85
CA SER A 39 -9.99 -13.19 18.04
C SER A 39 -8.65 -13.90 17.79
N ARG A 40 -8.52 -15.14 18.26
CA ARG A 40 -7.29 -15.94 18.08
C ARG A 40 -7.06 -16.30 16.60
N ILE A 41 -8.13 -16.73 15.93
CA ILE A 41 -8.07 -17.06 14.48
C ILE A 41 -7.77 -15.82 13.67
N ALA A 42 -8.49 -14.72 13.89
CA ALA A 42 -8.29 -13.45 13.20
C ALA A 42 -6.86 -12.91 13.39
N ARG A 43 -6.34 -12.94 14.63
CA ARG A 43 -4.96 -12.52 14.94
C ARG A 43 -3.92 -13.35 14.19
N ARG A 44 -4.09 -14.66 14.13
CA ARG A 44 -3.18 -15.56 13.40
C ARG A 44 -3.18 -15.23 11.90
N ASN A 45 -4.36 -15.07 11.30
CA ASN A 45 -4.49 -14.66 9.92
C ASN A 45 -3.87 -13.27 9.67
N LEU A 46 -4.03 -12.31 10.59
CA LEU A 46 -3.42 -10.98 10.48
C LEU A 46 -1.89 -11.05 10.47
N ILE A 47 -1.28 -11.81 11.37
CA ILE A 47 0.19 -11.93 11.46
C ILE A 47 0.78 -12.42 10.14
N PHE A 48 0.26 -13.52 9.58
CA PHE A 48 0.77 -14.06 8.33
C PHE A 48 0.38 -13.23 7.10
N SER A 49 -0.75 -12.53 7.16
CA SER A 49 -1.14 -11.54 6.16
C SER A 49 -0.14 -10.37 6.11
N ILE A 50 0.19 -9.79 7.26
CA ILE A 50 1.22 -8.74 7.38
C ILE A 50 2.56 -9.23 6.86
N PHE A 51 3.00 -10.42 7.26
CA PHE A 51 4.29 -10.96 6.85
C PHE A 51 4.35 -11.16 5.32
N SER A 52 3.32 -11.77 4.71
CA SER A 52 3.25 -11.95 3.26
C SER A 52 3.17 -10.63 2.52
N GLU A 53 2.42 -9.66 3.04
CA GLU A 53 2.31 -8.32 2.46
C GLU A 53 3.63 -7.56 2.54
N HIS A 54 4.32 -7.64 3.68
CA HIS A 54 5.65 -7.04 3.89
C HIS A 54 6.66 -7.55 2.86
N ILE A 55 6.74 -8.87 2.67
CA ILE A 55 7.61 -9.47 1.64
C ILE A 55 7.14 -9.04 0.23
N GLY A 56 5.84 -9.00 -0.01
CA GLY A 56 5.27 -8.51 -1.27
C GLY A 56 5.71 -7.08 -1.59
N PHE A 57 5.61 -6.16 -0.62
CA PHE A 57 6.06 -4.77 -0.77
C PHE A 57 7.58 -4.68 -0.96
N SER A 58 8.35 -5.48 -0.25
CA SER A 58 9.81 -5.53 -0.41
C SER A 58 10.20 -5.91 -1.84
N ILE A 59 9.61 -6.98 -2.39
CA ILE A 59 9.88 -7.41 -3.77
C ILE A 59 9.35 -6.39 -4.78
N TRP A 60 8.15 -5.85 -4.57
CA TRP A 60 7.56 -4.83 -5.44
C TRP A 60 8.45 -3.61 -5.58
N THR A 61 9.00 -3.13 -4.46
CA THR A 61 9.82 -1.91 -4.42
C THR A 61 11.33 -2.17 -4.49
N MET A 62 11.76 -3.39 -4.70
CA MET A 62 13.18 -3.80 -4.77
C MET A 62 13.96 -2.98 -5.81
N TRP A 63 13.33 -2.59 -6.91
CA TRP A 63 13.96 -1.78 -7.94
C TRP A 63 14.35 -0.37 -7.47
N SER A 64 13.76 0.14 -6.37
CA SER A 64 14.18 1.40 -5.76
C SER A 64 15.63 1.40 -5.29
N VAL A 65 16.14 0.23 -4.93
CA VAL A 65 17.53 0.05 -4.50
C VAL A 65 18.39 -0.64 -5.57
N LEU A 66 17.83 -1.56 -6.35
CA LEU A 66 18.60 -2.24 -7.42
C LEU A 66 19.15 -1.26 -8.46
N VAL A 67 18.42 -0.18 -8.79
CA VAL A 67 18.90 0.83 -9.73
C VAL A 67 20.17 1.55 -9.24
N LEU A 68 20.47 1.55 -7.94
CA LEU A 68 21.69 2.11 -7.37
C LEU A 68 22.93 1.24 -7.68
N PHE A 69 22.74 -0.08 -7.87
CA PHE A 69 23.81 -1.00 -8.28
C PHE A 69 24.14 -0.91 -9.77
N LEU A 70 23.22 -0.38 -10.58
CA LEU A 70 23.37 -0.32 -12.03
C LEU A 70 24.32 0.84 -12.41
N GLY A 71 25.61 0.63 -12.24
CA GLY A 71 26.65 1.57 -12.62
C GLY A 71 26.86 1.67 -14.14
N PRO A 72 27.93 2.37 -14.58
CA PRO A 72 28.24 2.58 -16.02
C PRO A 72 28.37 1.30 -16.83
N GLN A 73 28.78 0.19 -16.19
CA GLN A 73 28.95 -1.13 -16.82
C GLN A 73 27.63 -1.74 -17.35
N TYR A 74 26.46 -1.19 -16.97
CA TYR A 74 25.16 -1.60 -17.49
C TYR A 74 24.69 -0.76 -18.68
N GLY A 75 25.34 0.37 -18.97
CA GLY A 75 25.02 1.24 -20.10
C GLY A 75 23.63 1.88 -20.02
N ILE A 76 23.08 2.06 -18.80
CA ILE A 76 21.73 2.59 -18.59
C ILE A 76 21.81 4.02 -18.08
N ASP A 77 21.18 4.92 -18.81
CA ASP A 77 21.06 6.33 -18.43
C ASP A 77 20.09 6.55 -17.26
N PRO A 78 20.08 7.72 -16.61
CA PRO A 78 19.15 8.01 -15.53
C PRO A 78 17.67 7.84 -15.93
N ALA A 79 17.30 8.21 -17.15
CA ALA A 79 15.93 8.09 -17.63
C ALA A 79 15.48 6.62 -17.75
N GLY A 80 16.38 5.75 -18.21
CA GLY A 80 16.16 4.29 -18.24
C GLY A 80 15.99 3.70 -16.85
N LYS A 81 16.77 4.17 -15.87
CA LYS A 81 16.61 3.74 -14.46
C LYS A 81 15.27 4.15 -13.86
N PHE A 82 14.75 5.34 -14.15
CA PHE A 82 13.41 5.75 -13.74
C PHE A 82 12.31 4.90 -14.41
N LEU A 83 12.53 4.41 -15.63
CA LEU A 83 11.59 3.47 -16.23
C LEU A 83 11.62 2.09 -15.55
N LEU A 84 12.80 1.62 -15.14
CA LEU A 84 12.93 0.37 -14.36
C LEU A 84 12.19 0.44 -13.02
N THR A 85 12.07 1.61 -12.40
CA THR A 85 11.29 1.81 -11.16
C THR A 85 9.80 2.05 -11.43
N ALA A 86 9.44 2.65 -12.57
CA ALA A 86 8.04 2.87 -12.96
C ALA A 86 7.31 1.56 -13.33
N VAL A 87 8.00 0.63 -14.00
CA VAL A 87 7.39 -0.60 -14.50
C VAL A 87 6.82 -1.50 -13.40
N PRO A 88 7.52 -1.84 -12.30
CA PRO A 88 6.93 -2.60 -11.21
C PRO A 88 5.76 -1.85 -10.55
N ALA A 89 5.83 -0.52 -10.46
CA ALA A 89 4.71 0.28 -9.94
C ALA A 89 3.47 0.13 -10.83
N LEU A 90 3.63 0.13 -12.16
CA LEU A 90 2.55 -0.07 -13.12
C LEU A 90 1.92 -1.46 -12.97
N VAL A 91 2.72 -2.50 -13.05
CA VAL A 91 2.21 -3.88 -12.95
C VAL A 91 1.55 -4.12 -11.60
N GLY A 92 2.16 -3.64 -10.52
CA GLY A 92 1.60 -3.78 -9.18
C GLY A 92 0.27 -3.06 -9.00
N SER A 93 0.10 -1.87 -9.57
CA SER A 93 -1.17 -1.14 -9.51
C SER A 93 -2.29 -1.86 -10.27
N VAL A 94 -2.02 -2.35 -11.46
CA VAL A 94 -2.99 -3.10 -12.29
C VAL A 94 -3.40 -4.41 -11.62
N LEU A 95 -2.44 -5.15 -11.04
CA LEU A 95 -2.70 -6.43 -10.39
C LEU A 95 -3.53 -6.32 -9.10
N ARG A 96 -3.66 -5.15 -8.48
CA ARG A 96 -4.52 -4.98 -7.28
C ARG A 96 -5.96 -5.37 -7.52
N ILE A 97 -6.51 -5.09 -8.70
CA ILE A 97 -7.91 -5.44 -9.03
C ILE A 97 -8.11 -6.96 -9.07
N PRO A 98 -7.39 -7.74 -9.92
CA PRO A 98 -7.56 -9.19 -9.93
C PRO A 98 -7.18 -9.87 -8.60
N TYR A 99 -6.23 -9.33 -7.83
CA TYR A 99 -5.87 -9.86 -6.51
C TYR A 99 -7.00 -9.70 -5.49
N THR A 100 -7.70 -8.55 -5.49
CA THR A 100 -8.90 -8.37 -4.65
C THR A 100 -9.97 -9.40 -4.98
N LEU A 101 -10.21 -9.64 -6.27
CA LEU A 101 -11.20 -10.63 -6.73
C LEU A 101 -10.78 -12.08 -6.44
N ALA A 102 -9.50 -12.35 -6.41
CA ALA A 102 -8.96 -13.69 -6.19
C ALA A 102 -9.23 -14.22 -4.78
N VAL A 103 -9.26 -13.35 -3.77
CA VAL A 103 -9.59 -13.73 -2.39
C VAL A 103 -10.98 -14.35 -2.30
N ALA A 104 -11.96 -13.78 -2.98
CA ALA A 104 -13.32 -14.32 -3.00
C ALA A 104 -13.43 -15.64 -3.77
N ARG A 105 -12.58 -15.86 -4.79
CA ARG A 105 -12.61 -17.07 -5.62
C ARG A 105 -11.85 -18.24 -5.03
N PHE A 106 -10.66 -17.98 -4.50
CA PHE A 106 -9.72 -19.01 -4.04
C PHE A 106 -9.68 -19.16 -2.51
N GLY A 107 -10.22 -18.19 -1.79
CA GLY A 107 -10.04 -18.03 -0.34
C GLY A 107 -8.76 -17.24 0.00
N GLY A 108 -8.80 -16.53 1.13
CA GLY A 108 -7.72 -15.63 1.53
C GLY A 108 -6.39 -16.35 1.76
N ARG A 109 -6.41 -17.47 2.50
CA ARG A 109 -5.23 -18.33 2.71
C ARG A 109 -4.64 -18.83 1.40
N ASN A 110 -5.46 -19.47 0.59
CA ASN A 110 -4.98 -20.09 -0.65
C ASN A 110 -4.39 -19.05 -1.61
N TRP A 111 -5.05 -17.89 -1.71
CA TRP A 111 -4.52 -16.80 -2.52
C TRP A 111 -3.22 -16.22 -1.96
N THR A 112 -3.10 -16.10 -0.64
CA THR A 112 -1.84 -15.63 -0.01
C THR A 112 -0.69 -16.60 -0.30
N ILE A 113 -0.92 -17.93 -0.27
CA ILE A 113 0.08 -18.94 -0.65
C ILE A 113 0.51 -18.75 -2.11
N ILE A 114 -0.47 -18.65 -3.03
CA ILE A 114 -0.19 -18.48 -4.46
C ILE A 114 0.59 -17.18 -4.69
N SER A 115 0.09 -16.05 -4.17
CA SER A 115 0.70 -14.73 -4.40
C SER A 115 2.08 -14.60 -3.76
N ALA A 116 2.31 -15.19 -2.58
CA ALA A 116 3.63 -15.28 -1.99
C ALA A 116 4.57 -16.14 -2.85
N SER A 117 4.11 -17.29 -3.32
CA SER A 117 4.94 -18.17 -4.18
C SER A 117 5.32 -17.52 -5.51
N LEU A 118 4.43 -16.70 -6.09
CA LEU A 118 4.73 -15.93 -7.31
C LEU A 118 5.92 -14.98 -7.15
N LEU A 119 6.21 -14.52 -5.93
CA LEU A 119 7.36 -13.64 -5.65
C LEU A 119 8.71 -14.36 -5.85
N LEU A 120 8.73 -15.70 -5.87
CA LEU A 120 9.94 -16.46 -6.18
C LEU A 120 10.44 -16.17 -7.60
N ILE A 121 9.53 -15.93 -8.55
CA ILE A 121 9.89 -15.71 -9.96
C ILE A 121 10.79 -14.47 -10.13
N PRO A 122 10.36 -13.24 -9.75
CA PRO A 122 11.22 -12.07 -9.87
C PRO A 122 12.46 -12.14 -8.98
N SER A 123 12.38 -12.81 -7.82
CA SER A 123 13.52 -12.93 -6.91
C SER A 123 14.58 -13.88 -7.46
N LEU A 124 14.19 -15.02 -8.05
CA LEU A 124 15.13 -15.93 -8.72
C LEU A 124 15.77 -15.25 -9.95
N PHE A 125 14.95 -14.65 -10.81
CA PHE A 125 15.49 -13.93 -11.96
C PHE A 125 16.38 -12.77 -11.55
N GLY A 126 16.01 -12.01 -10.53
CA GLY A 126 16.85 -10.96 -9.96
C GLY A 126 18.19 -11.49 -9.43
N ALA A 127 18.15 -12.59 -8.70
CA ALA A 127 19.34 -13.19 -8.10
C ALA A 127 20.36 -13.70 -9.16
N PHE A 128 19.88 -14.27 -10.27
CA PHE A 128 20.77 -14.94 -11.21
C PHE A 128 21.05 -14.16 -12.50
N LEU A 129 20.15 -13.25 -12.93
CA LEU A 129 20.26 -12.59 -14.23
C LEU A 129 20.75 -11.14 -14.16
N ILE A 130 20.68 -10.46 -12.99
CA ILE A 130 21.16 -9.08 -12.89
C ILE A 130 22.69 -9.06 -12.76
N ARG A 131 23.35 -8.91 -13.92
CA ARG A 131 24.81 -8.88 -14.05
C ARG A 131 25.21 -7.97 -15.21
N PRO A 132 26.44 -7.44 -15.25
CA PRO A 132 26.93 -6.68 -16.41
C PRO A 132 26.76 -7.46 -17.71
N GLY A 133 26.31 -6.77 -18.77
CA GLY A 133 26.03 -7.37 -20.07
C GLY A 133 24.59 -7.92 -20.24
N VAL A 134 23.76 -7.93 -19.19
CA VAL A 134 22.34 -8.24 -19.33
C VAL A 134 21.63 -7.16 -20.18
N SER A 135 20.72 -7.60 -21.06
CA SER A 135 19.96 -6.67 -21.89
C SER A 135 19.00 -5.82 -21.07
N TYR A 136 18.79 -4.56 -21.48
CA TYR A 136 17.84 -3.66 -20.84
C TYR A 136 16.41 -4.22 -20.84
N SER A 137 16.00 -4.93 -21.91
CA SER A 137 14.70 -5.61 -21.99
C SER A 137 14.55 -6.71 -20.95
N THR A 138 15.61 -7.46 -20.64
CA THR A 138 15.61 -8.46 -19.58
C THR A 138 15.42 -7.78 -18.20
N LEU A 139 16.11 -6.67 -17.95
CA LEU A 139 15.92 -5.91 -16.71
C LEU A 139 14.47 -5.39 -16.58
N LEU A 140 13.88 -4.87 -17.67
CA LEU A 140 12.48 -4.45 -17.70
C LEU A 140 11.52 -5.61 -17.42
N LEU A 141 11.80 -6.79 -17.95
CA LEU A 141 10.99 -7.98 -17.67
C LEU A 141 11.06 -8.38 -16.19
N ILE A 142 12.26 -8.41 -15.60
CA ILE A 142 12.42 -8.71 -14.17
C ILE A 142 11.72 -7.64 -13.32
N ALA A 143 11.81 -6.37 -13.72
CA ALA A 143 11.11 -5.27 -13.05
C ALA A 143 9.59 -5.42 -13.14
N ALA A 144 9.06 -5.79 -14.30
CA ALA A 144 7.64 -6.07 -14.49
C ALA A 144 7.16 -7.24 -13.61
N LEU A 145 7.92 -8.32 -13.56
CA LEU A 145 7.62 -9.48 -12.71
C LEU A 145 7.64 -9.13 -11.22
N ALA A 146 8.51 -8.22 -10.77
CA ALA A 146 8.49 -7.73 -9.38
C ALA A 146 7.17 -7.02 -9.02
N GLY A 147 6.45 -6.51 -10.01
CA GLY A 147 5.13 -5.91 -9.85
C GLY A 147 4.09 -6.84 -9.21
N VAL A 148 4.24 -8.16 -9.29
CA VAL A 148 3.30 -9.12 -8.65
C VAL A 148 3.17 -8.87 -7.14
N GLY A 149 4.22 -8.36 -6.48
CA GLY A 149 4.20 -8.02 -5.06
C GLY A 149 3.27 -6.86 -4.70
N GLY A 150 3.05 -5.93 -5.64
CA GLY A 150 2.15 -4.78 -5.42
C GLY A 150 0.67 -5.15 -5.28
N GLY A 151 0.26 -6.31 -5.82
CA GLY A 151 -1.08 -6.86 -5.68
C GLY A 151 -1.38 -7.38 -4.28
N ASN A 152 -0.37 -7.82 -3.52
CA ASN A 152 -0.53 -8.44 -2.20
C ASN A 152 -1.27 -7.53 -1.21
N PHE A 153 -1.08 -6.21 -1.29
CA PHE A 153 -1.82 -5.25 -0.47
C PHE A 153 -3.33 -5.43 -0.63
N ALA A 154 -3.83 -5.48 -1.86
CA ALA A 154 -5.25 -5.50 -2.13
C ALA A 154 -5.91 -6.81 -1.64
N SER A 155 -5.25 -7.96 -1.87
CA SER A 155 -5.73 -9.26 -1.39
C SER A 155 -5.65 -9.39 0.13
N SER A 156 -4.58 -8.90 0.74
CA SER A 156 -4.38 -8.88 2.19
C SER A 156 -5.46 -8.04 2.88
N MET A 157 -5.68 -6.81 2.41
CA MET A 157 -6.72 -5.93 2.95
C MET A 157 -8.12 -6.54 2.83
N ALA A 158 -8.47 -7.13 1.68
CA ALA A 158 -9.76 -7.80 1.48
C ALA A 158 -9.94 -8.99 2.44
N ASN A 159 -8.89 -9.79 2.62
CA ASN A 159 -8.92 -10.94 3.51
C ASN A 159 -9.11 -10.51 4.97
N ILE A 160 -8.29 -9.59 5.47
CA ILE A 160 -8.36 -9.15 6.87
C ILE A 160 -9.64 -8.39 7.18
N ASN A 161 -10.18 -7.64 6.23
CA ASN A 161 -11.49 -7.01 6.37
C ASN A 161 -12.62 -8.00 6.66
N ALA A 162 -12.54 -9.23 6.13
CA ALA A 162 -13.52 -10.28 6.36
C ALA A 162 -13.37 -10.97 7.74
N PHE A 163 -12.15 -10.99 8.30
CA PHE A 163 -11.89 -11.66 9.59
C PHE A 163 -12.27 -10.83 10.80
N TYR A 164 -12.25 -9.50 10.73
CA TYR A 164 -12.39 -8.64 11.91
C TYR A 164 -13.79 -8.04 12.05
N PRO A 165 -14.32 -7.92 13.30
CA PRO A 165 -15.55 -7.21 13.57
C PRO A 165 -15.38 -5.71 13.30
N ASP A 166 -16.47 -5.01 13.02
CA ASP A 166 -16.45 -3.61 12.61
C ASP A 166 -15.73 -2.69 13.61
N ARG A 167 -15.94 -2.95 14.92
CA ARG A 167 -15.26 -2.19 16.00
C ARG A 167 -13.74 -2.27 15.98
N LEU A 168 -13.17 -3.31 15.36
CA LEU A 168 -11.72 -3.55 15.29
C LEU A 168 -11.14 -3.48 13.88
N LYS A 169 -11.97 -3.37 12.83
CA LYS A 169 -11.54 -3.33 11.43
C LYS A 169 -10.52 -2.23 11.15
N GLY A 170 -10.81 -1.02 11.62
CA GLY A 170 -9.90 0.12 11.41
C GLY A 170 -8.49 -0.14 11.95
N TRP A 171 -8.42 -0.70 13.16
CA TRP A 171 -7.15 -1.09 13.78
C TRP A 171 -6.45 -2.21 12.99
N ALA A 172 -7.16 -3.28 12.66
CA ALA A 172 -6.58 -4.42 11.97
C ALA A 172 -6.06 -4.07 10.57
N LEU A 173 -6.87 -3.35 9.78
CA LEU A 173 -6.49 -2.88 8.46
C LEU A 173 -5.36 -1.84 8.52
N GLY A 174 -5.36 -0.99 9.54
CA GLY A 174 -4.28 -0.02 9.77
C GLY A 174 -2.93 -0.69 10.04
N ILE A 175 -2.89 -1.69 10.92
CA ILE A 175 -1.67 -2.47 11.22
C ILE A 175 -1.25 -3.30 10.00
N ASN A 176 -2.19 -3.94 9.31
CA ASN A 176 -1.90 -4.72 8.11
C ASN A 176 -1.22 -3.84 7.06
N ALA A 177 -1.85 -2.72 6.70
CA ALA A 177 -1.29 -1.78 5.73
C ALA A 177 0.04 -1.14 6.16
N GLY A 178 0.19 -0.81 7.45
CA GLY A 178 1.44 -0.26 8.00
C GLY A 178 2.58 -1.28 7.95
N GLY A 179 2.29 -2.52 8.35
CA GLY A 179 3.26 -3.61 8.30
C GLY A 179 3.71 -3.94 6.88
N GLY A 180 2.79 -3.91 5.91
CA GLY A 180 3.12 -4.05 4.49
C GLY A 180 4.04 -2.91 4.01
N ASN A 181 3.64 -1.66 4.25
CA ASN A 181 4.41 -0.48 3.81
C ASN A 181 5.85 -0.44 4.37
N LEU A 182 6.09 -0.99 5.57
CA LEU A 182 7.44 -1.13 6.12
C LEU A 182 8.36 -1.98 5.23
N GLY A 183 7.81 -2.85 4.38
CA GLY A 183 8.57 -3.62 3.40
C GLY A 183 9.35 -2.73 2.41
N VAL A 184 8.85 -1.52 2.12
CA VAL A 184 9.56 -0.55 1.28
C VAL A 184 10.87 -0.10 1.92
N ALA A 185 10.84 0.24 3.22
CA ALA A 185 12.05 0.61 3.95
C ALA A 185 12.96 -0.60 4.18
N ALA A 186 12.37 -1.77 4.44
CA ALA A 186 13.12 -3.00 4.69
C ALA A 186 13.99 -3.41 3.49
N VAL A 187 13.47 -3.39 2.26
CA VAL A 187 14.26 -3.74 1.08
C VAL A 187 15.38 -2.74 0.82
N GLN A 188 15.17 -1.47 1.14
CA GLN A 188 16.19 -0.43 1.02
C GLN A 188 17.30 -0.61 2.06
N LEU A 189 16.97 -1.03 3.28
CA LEU A 189 17.96 -1.42 4.30
C LEU A 189 18.74 -2.67 3.91
N VAL A 190 18.09 -3.68 3.34
CA VAL A 190 18.77 -4.86 2.78
C VAL A 190 19.73 -4.45 1.66
N GLY A 191 19.28 -3.59 0.75
CA GLY A 191 20.14 -3.07 -0.32
C GLY A 191 21.32 -2.26 0.20
N LEU A 192 21.11 -1.40 1.21
CA LEU A 192 22.17 -0.69 1.90
C LEU A 192 23.20 -1.65 2.50
N PHE A 193 22.72 -2.68 3.21
CA PHE A 193 23.59 -3.70 3.80
C PHE A 193 24.44 -4.39 2.72
N VAL A 194 23.84 -4.85 1.63
CA VAL A 194 24.57 -5.50 0.53
C VAL A 194 25.58 -4.54 -0.10
N LEU A 195 25.20 -3.30 -0.36
CA LEU A 195 26.12 -2.27 -0.90
C LEU A 195 27.31 -1.99 0.03
N ALA A 196 27.05 -1.91 1.32
CA ALA A 196 28.07 -1.59 2.32
C ALA A 196 29.07 -2.74 2.53
N VAL A 197 28.61 -4.00 2.49
CA VAL A 197 29.41 -5.17 2.79
C VAL A 197 30.04 -5.80 1.55
N LEU A 198 29.29 -5.89 0.44
CA LEU A 198 29.66 -6.64 -0.76
C LEU A 198 29.92 -5.72 -1.97
N GLY A 199 29.58 -4.43 -1.84
CA GLY A 199 29.75 -3.45 -2.92
C GLY A 199 28.68 -3.57 -4.02
N ALA A 200 28.78 -2.69 -5.02
CA ALA A 200 27.81 -2.59 -6.11
C ALA A 200 27.91 -3.73 -7.16
N GLY A 201 28.92 -4.59 -7.06
CA GLY A 201 29.07 -5.76 -7.95
C GLY A 201 28.10 -6.90 -7.71
N SER A 202 27.30 -6.85 -6.62
CA SER A 202 26.50 -7.97 -6.16
C SER A 202 24.97 -7.68 -6.08
N PRO A 203 24.34 -7.09 -7.12
CA PRO A 203 22.91 -6.76 -7.09
C PRO A 203 22.00 -7.95 -6.88
N GLY A 204 22.36 -9.12 -7.42
CA GLY A 204 21.58 -10.36 -7.31
C GLY A 204 21.41 -10.84 -5.85
N ILE A 205 22.34 -10.50 -4.96
CA ILE A 205 22.25 -10.89 -3.54
C ILE A 205 21.07 -10.19 -2.87
N VAL A 206 20.73 -8.96 -3.25
CA VAL A 206 19.55 -8.26 -2.72
C VAL A 206 18.28 -9.07 -2.95
N ALA A 207 18.11 -9.61 -4.17
CA ALA A 207 16.98 -10.48 -4.49
C ALA A 207 17.08 -11.86 -3.82
N GLY A 208 18.29 -12.41 -3.76
CA GLY A 208 18.56 -13.72 -3.17
C GLY A 208 18.24 -13.82 -1.68
N ILE A 209 18.51 -12.77 -0.91
CA ILE A 209 18.21 -12.70 0.54
C ILE A 209 16.70 -12.90 0.80
N TYR A 210 15.82 -12.49 -0.12
CA TYR A 210 14.38 -12.65 0.04
C TYR A 210 13.86 -14.05 -0.25
N LEU A 211 14.60 -14.92 -0.94
CA LEU A 211 14.14 -16.27 -1.29
C LEU A 211 13.71 -17.10 -0.06
N PRO A 212 14.50 -17.21 1.02
CA PRO A 212 14.05 -17.90 2.23
C PRO A 212 12.81 -17.25 2.86
N ALA A 213 12.75 -15.92 2.90
CA ALA A 213 11.64 -15.19 3.49
C ALA A 213 10.33 -15.41 2.70
N ILE A 214 10.39 -15.47 1.37
CA ILE A 214 9.26 -15.80 0.49
C ILE A 214 8.75 -17.22 0.76
N VAL A 215 9.65 -18.20 0.86
CA VAL A 215 9.31 -19.59 1.19
C VAL A 215 8.65 -19.66 2.58
N LEU A 216 9.20 -18.97 3.57
CA LEU A 216 8.62 -18.91 4.92
C LEU A 216 7.22 -18.23 4.91
N ALA A 217 7.01 -17.18 4.10
CA ALA A 217 5.71 -16.55 3.96
C ALA A 217 4.67 -17.50 3.34
N ALA A 218 5.05 -18.22 2.27
CA ALA A 218 4.17 -19.20 1.63
C ALA A 218 3.84 -20.38 2.56
N LEU A 219 4.85 -20.98 3.19
CA LEU A 219 4.68 -22.11 4.13
C LEU A 219 3.91 -21.67 5.38
N GLY A 220 4.25 -20.53 5.96
CA GLY A 220 3.56 -20.00 7.14
C GLY A 220 2.08 -19.72 6.83
N SER A 221 1.78 -19.15 5.68
CA SER A 221 0.40 -18.98 5.22
C SER A 221 -0.32 -20.32 5.04
N ALA A 222 0.37 -21.33 4.48
CA ALA A 222 -0.18 -22.66 4.28
C ALA A 222 -0.49 -23.38 5.61
N MET A 223 0.35 -23.19 6.63
CA MET A 223 0.22 -23.89 7.91
C MET A 223 -0.73 -23.17 8.89
N PHE A 224 -0.77 -21.85 8.85
CA PHE A 224 -1.36 -21.07 9.94
C PHE A 224 -2.55 -20.19 9.52
N MET A 225 -2.77 -19.90 8.23
CA MET A 225 -3.93 -19.14 7.80
C MET A 225 -5.14 -20.02 7.54
N ASP A 226 -6.31 -19.40 7.48
CA ASP A 226 -7.60 -20.03 7.19
C ASP A 226 -8.30 -19.32 6.02
N ASN A 227 -9.22 -20.03 5.38
CA ASN A 227 -10.17 -19.49 4.41
C ASN A 227 -11.54 -19.28 5.06
N LEU A 228 -12.25 -18.23 4.66
CA LEU A 228 -13.64 -18.01 5.02
C LEU A 228 -14.55 -18.33 3.84
N SER A 229 -15.47 -19.28 4.00
CA SER A 229 -16.44 -19.64 2.96
C SER A 229 -17.44 -18.50 2.67
N GLN A 230 -17.65 -17.64 3.66
CA GLN A 230 -18.55 -16.49 3.56
C GLN A 230 -17.92 -15.26 2.92
N ALA A 231 -16.58 -15.22 2.73
CA ALA A 231 -15.87 -14.08 2.13
C ALA A 231 -16.12 -14.01 0.63
N ARG A 232 -17.33 -13.66 0.22
CA ARG A 232 -17.69 -13.42 -1.17
C ARG A 232 -17.44 -11.98 -1.53
N ASN A 233 -16.71 -11.78 -2.61
CA ASN A 233 -16.59 -10.46 -3.21
C ASN A 233 -17.83 -10.24 -4.09
N GLU A 234 -18.62 -9.23 -3.78
CA GLU A 234 -19.76 -8.86 -4.59
C GLU A 234 -19.25 -8.11 -5.85
N LYS A 235 -19.20 -8.81 -6.98
CA LYS A 235 -18.87 -8.20 -8.27
C LYS A 235 -19.75 -6.98 -8.58
N ARG A 236 -20.98 -6.95 -8.06
CA ARG A 236 -21.87 -5.80 -8.15
C ARG A 236 -21.31 -4.58 -7.43
N ALA A 237 -20.74 -4.75 -6.22
CA ALA A 237 -20.18 -3.63 -5.47
C ALA A 237 -19.07 -2.90 -6.25
N MET A 238 -18.20 -3.64 -6.94
CA MET A 238 -17.16 -3.05 -7.80
C MET A 238 -17.76 -2.25 -8.97
N ARG A 239 -18.84 -2.75 -9.58
CA ARG A 239 -19.55 -2.04 -10.65
C ARG A 239 -20.30 -0.82 -10.11
N ASP A 240 -20.95 -0.96 -8.97
CA ASP A 240 -21.77 0.10 -8.38
C ASP A 240 -20.87 1.26 -7.94
N VAL A 241 -19.76 0.95 -7.28
CA VAL A 241 -18.82 1.96 -6.80
C VAL A 241 -18.17 2.75 -7.94
N THR A 242 -17.93 2.15 -9.11
CA THR A 242 -17.36 2.89 -10.25
C THR A 242 -18.30 3.92 -10.85
N ARG A 243 -19.60 3.85 -10.54
CA ARG A 243 -20.60 4.83 -10.93
C ARG A 243 -20.72 6.00 -9.95
N GLU A 244 -20.17 5.85 -8.75
CA GLU A 244 -20.17 6.89 -7.73
C GLU A 244 -19.09 7.94 -8.01
N PRO A 245 -19.43 9.24 -8.11
CA PRO A 245 -18.44 10.30 -8.38
C PRO A 245 -17.34 10.36 -7.34
N HIS A 246 -17.66 10.10 -6.07
CA HIS A 246 -16.70 10.09 -4.97
C HIS A 246 -15.62 9.03 -5.14
N THR A 247 -15.85 7.97 -5.91
CA THR A 247 -14.85 6.96 -6.23
C THR A 247 -13.67 7.56 -6.98
N TRP A 248 -13.95 8.37 -7.99
CA TRP A 248 -12.91 8.98 -8.81
C TRP A 248 -12.21 10.12 -8.08
N ILE A 249 -12.96 10.89 -7.30
CA ILE A 249 -12.39 11.95 -6.45
C ILE A 249 -11.43 11.35 -5.42
N MET A 250 -11.87 10.33 -4.66
CA MET A 250 -11.03 9.68 -3.66
C MET A 250 -9.83 8.97 -4.29
N SER A 251 -10.00 8.37 -5.47
CA SER A 251 -8.89 7.77 -6.21
C SER A 251 -7.84 8.81 -6.61
N LEU A 252 -8.28 9.99 -7.07
CA LEU A 252 -7.37 11.09 -7.40
C LEU A 252 -6.63 11.62 -6.16
N LEU A 253 -7.33 11.84 -5.06
CA LEU A 253 -6.70 12.26 -3.80
C LEU A 253 -5.71 11.19 -3.29
N TYR A 254 -6.02 9.91 -3.52
CA TYR A 254 -5.14 8.82 -3.12
C TYR A 254 -3.90 8.67 -4.02
N ILE A 255 -3.97 9.11 -5.29
CA ILE A 255 -2.77 9.35 -6.12
C ILE A 255 -1.87 10.39 -5.43
N GLY A 256 -2.46 11.48 -4.94
CA GLY A 256 -1.72 12.55 -4.25
C GLY A 256 -1.02 12.09 -2.98
N THR A 257 -1.63 11.21 -2.20
CA THR A 257 -1.08 10.73 -0.93
C THR A 257 -0.28 9.44 -1.10
N PHE A 258 -0.93 8.31 -1.37
CA PHE A 258 -0.28 7.00 -1.49
C PHE A 258 0.62 6.92 -2.74
N GLY A 259 0.16 7.50 -3.86
CA GLY A 259 0.95 7.54 -5.08
C GLY A 259 2.25 8.29 -4.91
N SER A 260 2.23 9.42 -4.19
CA SER A 260 3.45 10.17 -3.82
C SER A 260 4.36 9.36 -2.90
N PHE A 261 3.81 8.72 -1.86
CA PHE A 261 4.59 7.86 -0.96
C PHE A 261 5.34 6.76 -1.72
N ILE A 262 4.64 6.02 -2.56
CA ILE A 262 5.22 4.92 -3.34
C ILE A 262 6.19 5.48 -4.39
N GLY A 263 5.79 6.53 -5.12
CA GLY A 263 6.60 7.12 -6.18
C GLY A 263 7.93 7.69 -5.67
N PHE A 264 7.88 8.43 -4.57
CA PHE A 264 9.10 8.92 -3.92
C PHE A 264 9.93 7.78 -3.34
N GLY A 265 9.29 6.75 -2.78
CA GLY A 265 9.96 5.54 -2.30
C GLY A 265 10.77 4.85 -3.41
N PHE A 266 10.26 4.82 -4.63
CA PHE A 266 10.99 4.29 -5.79
C PHE A 266 12.10 5.23 -6.30
N ALA A 267 11.86 6.56 -6.28
CA ALA A 267 12.70 7.52 -6.97
C ALA A 267 13.84 8.11 -6.10
N PHE A 268 13.65 8.20 -4.78
CA PHE A 268 14.45 9.05 -3.91
C PHE A 268 15.96 8.78 -4.00
N GLY A 269 16.40 7.52 -3.91
CA GLY A 269 17.82 7.18 -3.99
C GLY A 269 18.46 7.55 -5.33
N GLN A 270 17.74 7.34 -6.43
CA GLN A 270 18.20 7.69 -7.76
C GLN A 270 18.26 9.22 -7.95
N VAL A 271 17.26 9.95 -7.47
CA VAL A 271 17.26 11.42 -7.54
C VAL A 271 18.44 12.00 -6.76
N LEU A 272 18.76 11.45 -5.57
CA LEU A 272 19.94 11.86 -4.81
C LEU A 272 21.23 11.66 -5.62
N GLN A 273 21.40 10.52 -6.29
CA GLN A 273 22.58 10.23 -7.10
C GLN A 273 22.73 11.16 -8.32
N VAL A 274 21.61 11.53 -8.95
CA VAL A 274 21.66 12.38 -10.15
C VAL A 274 21.75 13.86 -9.79
N GLN A 275 20.95 14.31 -8.81
CA GLN A 275 20.84 15.73 -8.44
C GLN A 275 22.05 16.23 -7.63
N PHE A 276 22.64 15.35 -6.82
CA PHE A 276 23.76 15.66 -5.93
C PHE A 276 24.93 14.69 -6.16
N ALA A 277 25.29 14.49 -7.43
CA ALA A 277 26.31 13.52 -7.85
C ALA A 277 27.66 13.71 -7.16
N ASP A 278 28.06 14.96 -6.88
CA ASP A 278 29.33 15.28 -6.19
C ASP A 278 29.34 14.71 -4.75
N THR A 279 28.19 14.75 -4.05
CA THR A 279 28.07 14.23 -2.69
C THR A 279 27.80 12.72 -2.69
N PHE A 280 26.88 12.26 -3.55
CA PHE A 280 26.47 10.87 -3.67
C PHE A 280 27.18 10.15 -4.82
N ASN A 281 28.48 10.34 -4.91
CA ASN A 281 29.35 9.76 -5.94
C ASN A 281 29.49 8.22 -5.84
N THR A 282 28.98 7.62 -4.78
CA THR A 282 28.90 6.17 -4.62
C THR A 282 27.47 5.73 -4.29
N PRO A 283 27.02 4.53 -4.75
CA PRO A 283 25.69 3.99 -4.45
C PRO A 283 25.39 3.91 -2.96
N VAL A 284 26.37 3.50 -2.15
CA VAL A 284 26.28 3.38 -0.70
C VAL A 284 25.88 4.71 -0.04
N LYS A 285 26.46 5.82 -0.46
CA LYS A 285 26.13 7.14 0.13
C LYS A 285 24.66 7.49 -0.06
N ALA A 286 24.10 7.25 -1.24
CA ALA A 286 22.67 7.47 -1.49
C ALA A 286 21.81 6.49 -0.67
N ALA A 287 22.18 5.22 -0.60
CA ALA A 287 21.47 4.18 0.10
C ALA A 287 21.32 4.46 1.62
N TYR A 288 22.26 5.18 2.24
CA TYR A 288 22.15 5.60 3.65
C TYR A 288 20.92 6.45 3.96
N LEU A 289 20.36 7.13 2.99
CA LEU A 289 19.23 8.05 3.18
C LEU A 289 17.92 7.50 2.62
N THR A 290 17.96 6.56 1.66
CA THR A 290 16.78 6.13 0.92
C THR A 290 15.68 5.52 1.80
N PHE A 291 16.05 4.72 2.79
CA PHE A 291 15.09 4.04 3.65
C PHE A 291 14.36 4.97 4.64
N LEU A 292 14.96 6.11 4.98
CA LEU A 292 14.41 7.02 6.00
C LEU A 292 13.03 7.54 5.63
N GLY A 293 12.86 7.96 4.38
CA GLY A 293 11.57 8.46 3.90
C GLY A 293 10.45 7.44 4.03
N PRO A 294 10.54 6.28 3.37
CA PRO A 294 9.53 5.22 3.49
C PRO A 294 9.32 4.72 4.91
N LEU A 295 10.37 4.66 5.74
CA LEU A 295 10.24 4.28 7.14
C LEU A 295 9.35 5.29 7.90
N LEU A 296 9.71 6.58 7.84
CA LEU A 296 8.96 7.63 8.53
C LEU A 296 7.52 7.73 8.02
N GLY A 297 7.33 7.70 6.70
CA GLY A 297 6.00 7.77 6.10
C GLY A 297 5.11 6.56 6.47
N SER A 298 5.70 5.36 6.62
CA SER A 298 4.96 4.18 7.08
C SER A 298 4.58 4.27 8.55
N LEU A 299 5.51 4.71 9.42
CA LEU A 299 5.29 4.82 10.86
C LEU A 299 4.31 5.93 11.24
N ILE A 300 4.27 7.04 10.48
CA ILE A 300 3.39 8.17 10.75
C ILE A 300 1.95 7.94 10.25
N ARG A 301 1.71 6.97 9.37
CA ARG A 301 0.40 6.71 8.76
C ARG A 301 -0.74 6.52 9.79
N PRO A 302 -0.58 5.76 10.89
CA PRO A 302 -1.61 5.65 11.91
C PRO A 302 -1.97 6.98 12.56
N VAL A 303 -1.01 7.90 12.71
CA VAL A 303 -1.26 9.25 13.25
C VAL A 303 -2.22 10.02 12.34
N GLY A 304 -2.06 9.92 11.02
CA GLY A 304 -3.00 10.49 10.06
C GLY A 304 -4.43 9.96 10.23
N GLY A 305 -4.58 8.67 10.50
CA GLY A 305 -5.87 8.06 10.82
C GLY A 305 -6.49 8.60 12.12
N VAL A 306 -5.70 8.69 13.20
CA VAL A 306 -6.15 9.23 14.50
C VAL A 306 -6.52 10.72 14.40
N LEU A 307 -5.75 11.51 13.66
CA LEU A 307 -6.08 12.92 13.40
C LEU A 307 -7.39 13.03 12.62
N ALA A 308 -7.61 12.18 11.61
CA ALA A 308 -8.85 12.16 10.83
C ALA A 308 -10.07 11.79 11.70
N ASP A 309 -9.92 10.87 12.65
CA ASP A 309 -10.99 10.50 13.59
C ASP A 309 -11.37 11.67 14.52
N ARG A 310 -10.41 12.52 14.90
CA ARG A 310 -10.64 13.65 15.83
C ARG A 310 -11.07 14.94 15.14
N LEU A 311 -10.51 15.24 13.98
CA LEU A 311 -10.66 16.55 13.32
C LEU A 311 -11.52 16.49 12.05
N GLY A 312 -11.89 15.28 11.61
CA GLY A 312 -12.53 15.02 10.30
C GLY A 312 -11.51 14.74 9.21
N GLY A 313 -11.77 13.70 8.41
CA GLY A 313 -10.85 13.23 7.37
C GLY A 313 -10.56 14.30 6.30
N ALA A 314 -11.59 15.01 5.86
CA ALA A 314 -11.44 16.06 4.84
C ALA A 314 -10.59 17.23 5.30
N ARG A 315 -10.74 17.69 6.57
CA ARG A 315 -9.92 18.78 7.12
C ARG A 315 -8.45 18.40 7.20
N VAL A 316 -8.17 17.20 7.71
CA VAL A 316 -6.79 16.70 7.80
C VAL A 316 -6.19 16.56 6.41
N THR A 317 -6.93 15.98 5.44
CA THR A 317 -6.48 15.81 4.06
C THR A 317 -6.22 17.15 3.37
N PHE A 318 -7.06 18.15 3.61
CA PHE A 318 -6.90 19.50 3.08
C PHE A 318 -5.59 20.16 3.57
N VAL A 319 -5.38 20.19 4.90
CA VAL A 319 -4.15 20.75 5.50
C VAL A 319 -2.92 19.97 5.03
N ASN A 320 -3.07 18.66 4.90
CA ASN A 320 -2.00 17.79 4.45
C ASN A 320 -1.54 18.10 3.01
N PHE A 321 -2.45 18.40 2.07
CA PHE A 321 -2.05 18.79 0.72
C PHE A 321 -1.37 20.17 0.67
N VAL A 322 -1.76 21.11 1.54
CA VAL A 322 -1.02 22.37 1.71
C VAL A 322 0.41 22.10 2.17
N ALA A 323 0.58 21.24 3.17
CA ALA A 323 1.90 20.88 3.69
C ALA A 323 2.74 20.13 2.66
N MET A 324 2.13 19.25 1.84
CA MET A 324 2.82 18.57 0.74
C MET A 324 3.23 19.55 -0.36
N ALA A 325 2.40 20.51 -0.72
CA ALA A 325 2.76 21.56 -1.68
C ALA A 325 3.91 22.41 -1.16
N ALA A 326 3.90 22.79 0.12
CA ALA A 326 5.00 23.51 0.77
C ALA A 326 6.28 22.66 0.78
N GLY A 327 6.20 21.37 1.14
CA GLY A 327 7.34 20.44 1.09
C GLY A 327 7.93 20.33 -0.31
N ALA A 328 7.11 20.19 -1.34
CA ALA A 328 7.56 20.15 -2.73
C ALA A 328 8.21 21.48 -3.18
N SER A 329 7.67 22.62 -2.70
CA SER A 329 8.27 23.94 -2.97
C SER A 329 9.65 24.09 -2.31
N ILE A 330 9.81 23.57 -1.08
CA ILE A 330 11.11 23.52 -0.39
C ILE A 330 12.09 22.65 -1.18
N VAL A 331 11.67 21.48 -1.68
CA VAL A 331 12.52 20.61 -2.49
C VAL A 331 12.92 21.28 -3.81
N LEU A 332 11.99 21.98 -4.48
CA LEU A 332 12.27 22.75 -5.70
C LEU A 332 13.32 23.84 -5.44
N LEU A 333 13.13 24.64 -4.39
CA LEU A 333 14.07 25.68 -3.99
C LEU A 333 15.45 25.09 -3.67
N ALA A 334 15.47 24.00 -2.92
CA ALA A 334 16.70 23.28 -2.56
C ALA A 334 17.42 22.69 -3.79
N SER A 335 16.66 22.21 -4.77
CA SER A 335 17.19 21.74 -6.06
C SER A 335 17.89 22.85 -6.81
N GLN A 336 17.25 24.01 -6.94
CA GLN A 336 17.80 25.20 -7.62
C GLN A 336 19.04 25.77 -6.91
N GLN A 337 19.03 25.77 -5.58
CA GLN A 337 20.16 26.24 -4.75
C GLN A 337 21.25 25.18 -4.56
N ARG A 338 21.06 23.95 -5.05
CA ARG A 338 21.91 22.79 -4.79
C ARG A 338 22.20 22.55 -3.31
N SER A 339 21.22 22.88 -2.45
CA SER A 339 21.33 22.75 -1.00
C SER A 339 20.83 21.37 -0.53
N LEU A 340 21.75 20.44 -0.26
CA LEU A 340 21.42 19.10 0.23
C LEU A 340 20.65 19.11 1.57
N PRO A 341 21.04 19.91 2.59
CA PRO A 341 20.29 19.92 3.86
C PRO A 341 18.83 20.33 3.66
N LEU A 342 18.56 21.40 2.91
CA LEU A 342 17.22 21.87 2.61
C LEU A 342 16.44 20.85 1.78
N TYR A 343 17.12 20.19 0.84
CA TYR A 343 16.53 19.12 0.04
C TYR A 343 16.04 17.95 0.89
N LEU A 344 16.85 17.50 1.84
CA LEU A 344 16.48 16.41 2.76
C LEU A 344 15.30 16.80 3.64
N VAL A 345 15.28 18.02 4.19
CA VAL A 345 14.15 18.52 4.98
C VAL A 345 12.86 18.47 4.18
N GLY A 346 12.87 19.01 2.95
CA GLY A 346 11.67 19.01 2.10
C GLY A 346 11.23 17.60 1.70
N PHE A 347 12.18 16.72 1.37
CA PHE A 347 11.86 15.36 0.97
C PHE A 347 11.33 14.49 2.12
N ILE A 348 11.91 14.60 3.31
CA ILE A 348 11.41 13.95 4.52
C ILE A 348 10.01 14.48 4.87
N ALA A 349 9.79 15.79 4.76
CA ALA A 349 8.47 16.38 4.94
C ALA A 349 7.44 15.78 3.97
N LEU A 350 7.79 15.62 2.69
CA LEU A 350 6.92 14.96 1.70
C LEU A 350 6.58 13.53 2.10
N PHE A 351 7.52 12.73 2.61
CA PHE A 351 7.24 11.38 3.09
C PHE A 351 6.33 11.38 4.33
N VAL A 352 6.58 12.25 5.30
CA VAL A 352 5.78 12.35 6.52
C VAL A 352 4.34 12.76 6.16
N PHE A 353 4.17 13.82 5.37
CA PHE A 353 2.84 14.27 4.99
C PHE A 353 2.13 13.31 4.04
N SER A 354 2.83 12.65 3.11
CA SER A 354 2.20 11.58 2.32
C SER A 354 1.74 10.41 3.19
N GLY A 355 2.48 10.07 4.25
CA GLY A 355 2.07 9.08 5.24
C GLY A 355 0.82 9.49 6.03
N ILE A 356 0.78 10.73 6.55
CA ILE A 356 -0.40 11.29 7.22
C ILE A 356 -1.60 11.31 6.27
N GLY A 357 -1.40 11.79 5.04
CA GLY A 357 -2.42 11.81 4.00
C GLY A 357 -2.96 10.42 3.65
N ASN A 358 -2.11 9.40 3.65
CA ASN A 358 -2.53 8.02 3.48
C ASN A 358 -3.54 7.57 4.55
N GLY A 359 -3.30 7.94 5.80
CA GLY A 359 -4.19 7.65 6.91
C GLY A 359 -5.51 8.40 6.78
N SER A 360 -5.45 9.72 6.52
CA SER A 360 -6.64 10.58 6.49
C SER A 360 -7.56 10.30 5.29
N THR A 361 -7.02 10.13 4.07
CA THR A 361 -7.82 9.82 2.88
C THR A 361 -8.51 8.47 2.99
N TYR A 362 -7.86 7.48 3.60
CA TYR A 362 -8.45 6.17 3.80
C TYR A 362 -9.66 6.21 4.76
N LYS A 363 -9.60 7.07 5.80
CA LYS A 363 -10.69 7.29 6.76
C LYS A 363 -11.89 8.02 6.14
N MET A 364 -11.68 8.84 5.12
CA MET A 364 -12.79 9.51 4.42
C MET A 364 -13.72 8.51 3.71
N ILE A 365 -13.20 7.38 3.22
CA ILE A 365 -13.97 6.44 2.39
C ILE A 365 -15.23 5.92 3.12
N PRO A 366 -15.14 5.29 4.31
CA PRO A 366 -16.33 4.85 5.02
C PRO A 366 -17.23 6.01 5.45
N ALA A 367 -16.67 7.16 5.82
CA ALA A 367 -17.45 8.34 6.20
C ALA A 367 -18.33 8.85 5.03
N ILE A 368 -17.76 8.92 3.82
CA ILE A 368 -18.48 9.30 2.60
C ILE A 368 -19.68 8.39 2.35
N PHE A 369 -19.50 7.07 2.39
CA PHE A 369 -20.59 6.15 2.10
C PHE A 369 -21.64 6.08 3.21
N ARG A 370 -21.26 6.22 4.48
CA ARG A 370 -22.22 6.36 5.57
C ARG A 370 -23.12 7.59 5.38
N ALA A 371 -22.52 8.73 5.06
CA ALA A 371 -23.26 9.95 4.77
C ALA A 371 -24.16 9.80 3.51
N ARG A 372 -23.65 9.18 2.45
CA ARG A 372 -24.38 8.94 1.19
C ARG A 372 -25.55 7.98 1.34
N CYS A 373 -25.40 6.92 2.12
CA CYS A 373 -26.46 5.94 2.38
C CYS A 373 -27.46 6.42 3.45
N GLY A 374 -27.28 7.61 4.02
CA GLY A 374 -28.21 8.17 5.01
C GLY A 374 -28.18 7.46 6.36
N VAL A 375 -27.03 6.86 6.73
CA VAL A 375 -26.86 6.23 8.04
C VAL A 375 -26.98 7.30 9.11
N ARG A 376 -28.02 7.21 9.94
CA ARG A 376 -28.27 8.16 11.04
C ARG A 376 -27.33 7.88 12.20
N SER A 377 -26.65 8.92 12.67
CA SER A 377 -25.85 8.86 13.90
C SER A 377 -26.77 8.99 15.13
N THR A 378 -27.59 7.96 15.39
CA THR A 378 -28.39 7.92 16.61
C THR A 378 -27.64 7.19 17.71
N ALA A 379 -27.45 7.89 18.83
CA ALA A 379 -26.90 7.32 20.09
C ALA A 379 -27.83 6.32 20.78
N GLY A 380 -28.95 5.96 20.16
CA GLY A 380 -29.93 4.95 20.60
C GLY A 380 -30.02 3.84 19.56
N GLY A 381 -29.67 2.66 19.96
CA GLY A 381 -29.56 1.37 19.26
C GLY A 381 -30.21 1.27 17.88
N ALA A 382 -29.42 0.81 16.95
CA ALA A 382 -29.81 0.51 15.56
C ALA A 382 -30.78 -0.68 15.48
N ASP A 383 -32.01 -0.49 15.94
CA ASP A 383 -33.09 -1.53 15.82
C ASP A 383 -33.93 -1.32 14.56
N ASP A 384 -33.79 -0.21 13.86
CA ASP A 384 -34.49 0.04 12.61
C ASP A 384 -33.89 -0.82 11.48
N PRO A 385 -34.69 -1.71 10.83
CA PRO A 385 -34.23 -2.49 9.68
C PRO A 385 -33.69 -1.63 8.53
N HIS A 386 -34.17 -0.39 8.39
CA HIS A 386 -33.74 0.53 7.35
C HIS A 386 -32.31 1.03 7.60
N ASP A 387 -31.96 1.39 8.83
CA ASP A 387 -30.62 1.82 9.22
C ASP A 387 -29.59 0.68 9.08
N ARG A 388 -29.99 -0.56 9.38
CA ARG A 388 -29.13 -1.75 9.15
C ARG A 388 -28.85 -1.99 7.68
N ALA A 389 -29.85 -1.83 6.80
CA ALA A 389 -29.66 -1.97 5.35
C ALA A 389 -28.74 -0.87 4.79
N ALA A 390 -28.91 0.38 5.23
CA ALA A 390 -28.06 1.51 4.86
C ALA A 390 -26.61 1.31 5.31
N GLU A 391 -26.40 0.84 6.55
CA GLU A 391 -25.05 0.54 7.06
C GLU A 391 -24.39 -0.60 6.29
N HIS A 392 -25.13 -1.66 5.97
CA HIS A 392 -24.64 -2.78 5.15
C HIS A 392 -24.20 -2.29 3.76
N GLU A 393 -25.01 -1.45 3.10
CA GLU A 393 -24.70 -0.89 1.78
C GLU A 393 -23.48 0.04 1.85
N ALA A 394 -23.40 0.92 2.86
CA ALA A 394 -22.25 1.78 3.07
C ALA A 394 -20.94 0.98 3.23
N ARG A 395 -20.97 -0.12 3.97
CA ARG A 395 -19.82 -1.02 4.16
C ARG A 395 -19.43 -1.70 2.85
N ARG A 396 -20.41 -2.20 2.12
CA ARG A 396 -20.23 -2.87 0.83
C ARG A 396 -19.51 -1.96 -0.18
N LEU A 397 -20.01 -0.74 -0.33
CA LEU A 397 -19.43 0.25 -1.25
C LEU A 397 -18.06 0.75 -0.77
N SER A 398 -17.89 0.95 0.54
CA SER A 398 -16.59 1.35 1.10
C SER A 398 -15.51 0.31 0.82
N GLY A 399 -15.82 -0.97 1.03
CA GLY A 399 -14.89 -2.06 0.74
C GLY A 399 -14.47 -2.11 -0.73
N ALA A 400 -15.42 -1.90 -1.64
CA ALA A 400 -15.15 -1.86 -3.08
C ALA A 400 -14.30 -0.64 -3.46
N LEU A 401 -14.60 0.56 -2.90
CA LEU A 401 -13.81 1.77 -3.16
C LEU A 401 -12.38 1.65 -2.65
N ILE A 402 -12.17 1.05 -1.48
CA ILE A 402 -10.83 0.79 -0.95
C ILE A 402 -9.98 0.02 -1.97
N GLY A 403 -10.55 -0.99 -2.64
CA GLY A 403 -9.87 -1.75 -3.69
C GLY A 403 -9.55 -0.90 -4.93
N VAL A 404 -10.53 -0.16 -5.44
CA VAL A 404 -10.37 0.70 -6.64
C VAL A 404 -9.40 1.84 -6.37
N ALA A 405 -9.62 2.60 -5.29
CA ALA A 405 -8.73 3.70 -4.91
C ALA A 405 -7.31 3.21 -4.61
N GLY A 406 -7.17 2.02 -4.01
CA GLY A 406 -5.88 1.40 -3.77
C GLY A 406 -5.11 1.08 -5.07
N ALA A 407 -5.80 0.62 -6.12
CA ALA A 407 -5.20 0.37 -7.43
C ALA A 407 -4.80 1.67 -8.13
N ILE A 408 -5.74 2.62 -8.24
CA ILE A 408 -5.52 3.92 -8.89
C ILE A 408 -4.47 4.74 -8.12
N GLY A 409 -4.52 4.73 -6.78
CA GLY A 409 -3.53 5.41 -5.95
C GLY A 409 -2.12 4.88 -6.17
N ALA A 410 -1.95 3.56 -6.25
CA ALA A 410 -0.65 2.94 -6.53
C ALA A 410 -0.08 3.34 -7.91
N PHE A 411 -0.96 3.58 -8.90
CA PHE A 411 -0.56 4.10 -10.21
C PHE A 411 0.11 5.47 -10.12
N GLY A 412 -0.14 6.25 -9.08
CA GLY A 412 0.58 7.49 -8.79
C GLY A 412 2.09 7.29 -8.68
N GLY A 413 2.55 6.11 -8.22
CA GLY A 413 3.97 5.75 -8.23
C GLY A 413 4.57 5.70 -9.64
N VAL A 414 3.79 5.31 -10.65
CA VAL A 414 4.19 5.37 -12.07
C VAL A 414 4.34 6.82 -12.50
N LEU A 415 3.32 7.64 -12.21
CA LEU A 415 3.29 9.05 -12.61
C LEU A 415 4.48 9.84 -12.03
N VAL A 416 4.82 9.61 -10.76
CA VAL A 416 5.98 10.25 -10.10
C VAL A 416 7.28 9.87 -10.81
N ASN A 417 7.50 8.59 -11.08
CA ASN A 417 8.73 8.14 -11.75
C ASN A 417 8.83 8.59 -13.20
N LEU A 418 7.70 8.62 -13.93
CA LEU A 418 7.65 9.17 -15.28
C LEU A 418 7.85 10.69 -15.31
N ALA A 419 7.36 11.44 -14.30
CA ALA A 419 7.59 12.86 -14.18
C ALA A 419 9.09 13.14 -13.98
N PHE A 420 9.77 12.42 -13.09
CA PHE A 420 11.22 12.53 -12.95
C PHE A 420 11.94 12.16 -14.24
N ARG A 421 11.59 11.02 -14.86
CA ARG A 421 12.16 10.60 -16.13
C ARG A 421 12.06 11.71 -17.18
N GLN A 422 10.87 12.28 -17.37
CA GLN A 422 10.65 13.32 -18.37
C GLN A 422 11.39 14.61 -18.02
N SER A 423 11.43 14.99 -16.74
CA SER A 423 12.17 16.15 -16.27
C SER A 423 13.68 16.03 -16.57
N PHE A 424 14.26 14.87 -16.28
CA PHE A 424 15.68 14.64 -16.60
C PHE A 424 15.96 14.54 -18.10
N LEU A 425 15.08 13.97 -18.90
CA LEU A 425 15.24 13.93 -20.36
C LEU A 425 15.20 15.32 -20.99
N ALA A 426 14.26 16.16 -20.55
CA ALA A 426 14.03 17.46 -21.17
C ALA A 426 14.97 18.57 -20.63
N TYR A 427 15.27 18.55 -19.33
CA TYR A 427 15.90 19.66 -18.63
C TYR A 427 17.18 19.29 -17.86
N GLN A 428 17.55 18.01 -17.81
CA GLN A 428 18.68 17.49 -17.03
C GLN A 428 18.60 17.80 -15.51
N THR A 429 17.42 18.19 -15.02
CA THR A 429 17.12 18.48 -13.62
C THR A 429 15.80 17.86 -13.21
N ALA A 430 15.53 17.76 -11.90
CA ALA A 430 14.26 17.29 -11.36
C ALA A 430 13.20 18.42 -11.23
N ASP A 431 13.53 19.67 -11.54
CA ASP A 431 12.73 20.86 -11.22
C ASP A 431 11.32 20.82 -11.84
N ALA A 432 11.22 20.40 -13.11
CA ALA A 432 9.93 20.30 -13.79
C ALA A 432 9.00 19.25 -13.11
N ALA A 433 9.55 18.16 -12.58
CA ALA A 433 8.78 17.18 -11.83
C ALA A 433 8.24 17.79 -10.51
N TYR A 434 9.04 18.56 -9.78
CA TYR A 434 8.59 19.22 -8.55
C TYR A 434 7.49 20.25 -8.83
N ILE A 435 7.61 21.04 -9.90
CA ILE A 435 6.55 21.98 -10.34
C ILE A 435 5.25 21.20 -10.62
N ALA A 436 5.33 20.07 -11.33
CA ALA A 436 4.17 19.23 -11.59
C ALA A 436 3.54 18.68 -10.29
N PHE A 437 4.35 18.28 -9.30
CA PHE A 437 3.84 17.82 -8.01
C PHE A 437 3.16 18.94 -7.22
N ILE A 438 3.74 20.15 -7.18
CA ILE A 438 3.12 21.33 -6.55
C ILE A 438 1.76 21.62 -7.19
N ALA A 439 1.69 21.66 -8.52
CA ALA A 439 0.44 21.87 -9.25
C ALA A 439 -0.59 20.78 -8.94
N PHE A 440 -0.18 19.52 -8.88
CA PHE A 440 -1.06 18.41 -8.56
C PHE A 440 -1.58 18.47 -7.12
N TYR A 441 -0.74 18.82 -6.15
CA TYR A 441 -1.18 19.00 -4.76
C TYR A 441 -2.13 20.20 -4.61
N ALA A 442 -1.92 21.27 -5.37
CA ALA A 442 -2.85 22.39 -5.42
C ALA A 442 -4.22 21.98 -5.99
N ILE A 443 -4.25 21.12 -7.01
CA ILE A 443 -5.50 20.54 -7.55
C ILE A 443 -6.17 19.66 -6.47
N CYS A 444 -5.45 18.78 -5.80
CA CYS A 444 -5.98 17.94 -4.73
C CYS A 444 -6.53 18.78 -3.55
N PHE A 445 -5.83 19.83 -3.17
CA PHE A 445 -6.25 20.82 -2.18
C PHE A 445 -7.57 21.48 -2.60
N ALA A 446 -7.65 22.00 -3.83
CA ALA A 446 -8.84 22.64 -4.36
C ALA A 446 -10.04 21.68 -4.39
N ILE A 447 -9.85 20.47 -4.89
CA ILE A 447 -10.90 19.44 -4.91
C ILE A 447 -11.38 19.13 -3.50
N THR A 448 -10.47 18.94 -2.54
CA THR A 448 -10.84 18.66 -1.14
C THR A 448 -11.68 19.79 -0.55
N TRP A 449 -11.32 21.05 -0.84
CA TRP A 449 -12.07 22.20 -0.41
C TRP A 449 -13.46 22.25 -1.03
N PHE A 450 -13.54 22.25 -2.36
CA PHE A 450 -14.80 22.44 -3.07
C PHE A 450 -15.80 21.30 -2.87
N VAL A 451 -15.32 20.05 -2.72
CA VAL A 451 -16.21 18.89 -2.61
C VAL A 451 -16.60 18.58 -1.17
N TYR A 452 -15.65 18.71 -0.22
CA TYR A 452 -15.88 18.20 1.14
C TYR A 452 -15.95 19.28 2.23
N LEU A 453 -15.32 20.44 2.03
CA LEU A 453 -15.22 21.46 3.10
C LEU A 453 -16.09 22.69 2.89
N ARG A 454 -16.28 23.11 1.63
CA ARG A 454 -17.10 24.29 1.31
C ARG A 454 -18.53 24.09 1.82
N PRO A 455 -19.10 25.05 2.57
CA PRO A 455 -20.52 25.02 2.93
C PRO A 455 -21.41 24.99 1.68
N SER A 456 -22.18 23.94 1.51
CA SER A 456 -23.12 23.77 0.38
C SER A 456 -24.28 22.88 0.80
N PRO A 457 -25.47 23.01 0.17
CA PRO A 457 -26.65 22.19 0.51
C PRO A 457 -26.48 20.69 0.36
N GLY A 458 -25.45 20.24 -0.34
CA GLY A 458 -25.15 18.80 -0.55
C GLY A 458 -23.88 18.33 0.16
N ARG A 459 -23.36 19.09 1.11
CA ARG A 459 -22.15 18.69 1.86
C ARG A 459 -22.40 17.41 2.64
N LEU A 460 -21.48 16.47 2.53
CA LEU A 460 -21.49 15.26 3.33
C LEU A 460 -21.04 15.57 4.77
N GLU A 461 -21.94 15.41 5.72
CA GLU A 461 -21.63 15.60 7.14
C GLU A 461 -20.76 14.45 7.68
N GLY A 462 -19.78 14.78 8.52
CA GLY A 462 -18.91 13.81 9.17
C GLY A 462 -17.75 13.25 8.31
N VAL A 463 -17.50 13.84 7.12
CA VAL A 463 -16.37 13.47 6.26
C VAL A 463 -15.09 14.25 6.57
#